data_8004ae672aae125d3621f723227b79cc
#
_entry.id   8004ae672aae125d3621f723227b79cc
#
_cell.length_a   1.000
_cell.length_b   1.000
_cell.length_c   1.000
_cell.angle_alpha   90.00
_cell.angle_beta   90.00
_cell.angle_gamma   90.00
#
_symmetry.space_group_name_H-M   'P 1'
#
loop_
_entity.id
_entity.type
_entity.pdbx_description
1 polymer ?
#
loop_
_entity_poly.entity_id
_entity_poly.type
_entity_poly.pdbx_seq_one_letter_code
_entity_poly.pdbx_strand_id
1 'polypeptide(L)'
;MSIFARAQSGLVTTSVVMMLAIAVGCDSSRGVVPVAGTIRFAGKAPPNSGYVYFVPLDPSAAESDDAPRSGTALFTKDGSFEVSTFREGDGLRPGRYEARVDCSLPAEAHAAAKSAVPASFKPPEVTISEDGPRPVMVEIDVR
;
A
#
# COMPACT_ATOMS: atom_id res chain seq x y z
N MET A 1 12.53 -28.47 78.95
CA MET A 1 11.12 -28.20 78.79
C MET A 1 10.87 -27.62 77.37
N SER A 2 10.33 -28.44 76.55
CA SER A 2 10.22 -28.24 75.08
C SER A 2 9.13 -27.28 74.71
N ILE A 3 9.38 -26.40 73.76
CA ILE A 3 8.25 -25.82 72.93
C ILE A 3 8.75 -25.74 71.52
N PHE A 4 8.17 -26.59 70.69
CA PHE A 4 8.28 -26.60 69.25
C PHE A 4 7.47 -25.43 68.65
N ALA A 5 8.10 -24.59 67.86
CA ALA A 5 7.41 -23.68 66.95
C ALA A 5 7.58 -24.18 65.53
N ARG A 6 6.51 -24.66 64.97
CA ARG A 6 6.34 -25.15 63.60
C ARG A 6 6.10 -23.96 62.70
N ALA A 7 7.08 -23.61 61.89
CA ALA A 7 6.89 -22.68 60.79
C ALA A 7 6.25 -23.41 59.59
N GLN A 8 5.01 -23.07 59.24
CA GLN A 8 4.38 -23.52 58.02
C GLN A 8 4.76 -22.53 56.92
N SER A 9 5.62 -22.98 56.04
CA SER A 9 5.88 -22.29 54.78
C SER A 9 4.72 -22.51 53.82
N GLY A 10 3.84 -21.54 53.74
CA GLY A 10 2.80 -21.48 52.71
C GLY A 10 3.40 -21.15 51.36
N LEU A 11 3.54 -22.14 50.50
CA LEU A 11 3.93 -21.98 49.11
C LEU A 11 2.75 -21.40 48.33
N VAL A 12 2.75 -20.10 48.22
CA VAL A 12 1.78 -19.42 47.33
C VAL A 12 2.30 -19.53 45.90
N THR A 13 1.87 -20.58 45.23
CA THR A 13 2.04 -20.71 43.78
C THR A 13 1.08 -19.74 43.07
N THR A 14 1.58 -18.52 42.88
CA THR A 14 0.88 -17.55 42.05
C THR A 14 1.06 -17.96 40.58
N SER A 15 0.07 -18.69 40.07
CA SER A 15 -0.03 -19.06 38.67
C SER A 15 -0.36 -17.78 37.90
N VAL A 16 0.66 -17.08 37.40
CA VAL A 16 0.51 -16.02 36.44
C VAL A 16 0.16 -16.69 35.11
N VAL A 17 -1.11 -16.89 34.88
CA VAL A 17 -1.64 -17.18 33.56
C VAL A 17 -1.49 -15.89 32.77
N MET A 18 -0.37 -15.77 32.08
CA MET A 18 -0.13 -14.74 31.10
C MET A 18 -1.04 -15.05 29.91
N MET A 19 -2.24 -14.46 29.95
CA MET A 19 -3.19 -14.47 28.86
C MET A 19 -2.55 -13.69 27.73
N LEU A 20 -1.84 -14.41 26.85
CA LEU A 20 -1.36 -13.90 25.58
C LEU A 20 -2.64 -13.67 24.73
N ALA A 21 -3.22 -12.50 24.87
CA ALA A 21 -4.24 -12.01 23.96
C ALA A 21 -3.57 -11.87 22.60
N ILE A 22 -3.62 -12.93 21.80
CA ILE A 22 -3.39 -12.86 20.38
C ILE A 22 -4.49 -11.95 19.86
N ALA A 23 -4.18 -10.67 19.72
CA ALA A 23 -4.98 -9.77 18.92
C ALA A 23 -4.92 -10.32 17.50
N VAL A 24 -5.83 -11.24 17.20
CA VAL A 24 -6.21 -11.52 15.82
C VAL A 24 -6.82 -10.22 15.35
N GLY A 25 -5.95 -9.31 14.87
CA GLY A 25 -6.38 -8.16 14.14
C GLY A 25 -7.28 -8.69 13.03
N CYS A 26 -8.56 -8.34 13.08
CA CYS A 26 -9.43 -8.46 11.93
C CYS A 26 -8.76 -7.63 10.84
N ASP A 27 -7.93 -8.27 10.07
CA ASP A 27 -7.49 -7.78 8.77
C ASP A 27 -8.72 -7.86 7.88
N SER A 28 -9.60 -6.89 8.06
CA SER A 28 -10.61 -6.60 7.07
C SER A 28 -9.87 -5.99 5.87
N SER A 29 -9.12 -6.85 5.19
CA SER A 29 -8.68 -6.59 3.83
C SER A 29 -9.98 -6.43 3.05
N ARG A 30 -10.41 -5.21 2.85
CA ARG A 30 -11.67 -4.83 2.17
C ARG A 30 -11.69 -5.30 0.72
N GLY A 31 -11.31 -6.57 0.47
CA GLY A 31 -11.14 -7.14 -0.86
C GLY A 31 -10.03 -6.46 -1.67
N VAL A 32 -9.03 -5.86 -1.02
CA VAL A 32 -7.89 -5.25 -1.71
C VAL A 32 -6.76 -6.25 -1.92
N VAL A 33 -6.08 -6.10 -3.03
CA VAL A 33 -4.89 -6.88 -3.43
C VAL A 33 -3.69 -5.95 -3.32
N PRO A 34 -2.64 -6.31 -2.58
CA PRO A 34 -1.42 -5.51 -2.53
C PRO A 34 -0.84 -5.28 -3.93
N VAL A 35 -0.54 -4.04 -4.25
CA VAL A 35 0.03 -3.63 -5.54
C VAL A 35 1.27 -2.78 -5.29
N ALA A 36 2.37 -3.20 -5.87
CA ALA A 36 3.63 -2.46 -5.86
C ALA A 36 4.17 -2.36 -7.28
N GLY A 37 5.15 -1.51 -7.49
CA GLY A 37 5.71 -1.42 -8.82
C GLY A 37 6.89 -0.48 -8.96
N THR A 38 7.28 -0.29 -10.21
CA THR A 38 8.33 0.63 -10.59
C THR A 38 7.87 1.51 -11.75
N ILE A 39 8.29 2.77 -11.71
CA ILE A 39 8.11 3.72 -12.81
C ILE A 39 9.46 4.13 -13.37
N ARG A 40 9.53 4.24 -14.69
CA ARG A 40 10.71 4.70 -15.41
C ARG A 40 10.32 5.80 -16.40
N PHE A 41 11.26 6.65 -16.72
CA PHE A 41 11.12 7.69 -17.74
C PHE A 41 12.12 7.41 -18.85
N ALA A 42 11.62 6.94 -19.98
CA ALA A 42 12.45 6.46 -21.10
C ALA A 42 13.54 5.46 -20.65
N GLY A 43 13.13 4.48 -19.83
CA GLY A 43 13.98 3.43 -19.28
C GLY A 43 14.91 3.86 -18.15
N LYS A 44 14.88 5.13 -17.72
CA LYS A 44 15.72 5.68 -16.63
C LYS A 44 14.89 5.92 -15.36
N ALA A 45 15.58 6.16 -14.26
CA ALA A 45 14.93 6.60 -13.03
C ALA A 45 14.16 7.92 -13.24
N PRO A 46 13.07 8.15 -12.49
CA PRO A 46 12.32 9.40 -12.56
C PRO A 46 13.21 10.63 -12.25
N PRO A 47 12.94 11.77 -12.87
CA PRO A 47 13.70 13.00 -12.59
C PRO A 47 13.40 13.54 -11.19
N ASN A 48 12.25 13.19 -10.63
CA ASN A 48 11.84 13.55 -9.27
C ASN A 48 10.88 12.49 -8.72
N SER A 49 10.56 12.56 -7.42
CA SER A 49 9.41 11.84 -6.87
C SER A 49 8.11 12.40 -7.43
N GLY A 50 7.05 11.59 -7.42
CA GLY A 50 5.75 11.99 -7.95
C GLY A 50 4.67 10.99 -7.58
N TYR A 51 3.53 11.06 -8.23
CA TYR A 51 2.38 10.24 -7.94
C TYR A 51 1.94 9.40 -9.13
N VAL A 52 1.43 8.20 -8.85
CA VAL A 52 0.65 7.40 -9.79
C VAL A 52 -0.77 7.32 -9.22
N TYR A 53 -1.75 7.64 -10.05
CA TYR A 53 -3.17 7.55 -9.73
C TYR A 53 -3.77 6.40 -10.53
N PHE A 54 -4.32 5.42 -9.85
CA PHE A 54 -5.05 4.31 -10.45
C PHE A 54 -6.54 4.66 -10.46
N VAL A 55 -7.05 4.93 -11.64
CA VAL A 55 -8.45 5.35 -11.84
C VAL A 55 -9.24 4.18 -12.42
N PRO A 56 -10.33 3.71 -11.78
CA PRO A 56 -11.16 2.64 -12.33
C PRO A 56 -11.71 2.99 -13.71
N LEU A 57 -11.67 2.02 -14.63
CA LEU A 57 -12.22 2.17 -15.98
C LEU A 57 -13.71 1.89 -16.05
N ASP A 58 -14.27 1.15 -15.08
CA ASP A 58 -15.70 0.82 -15.01
C ASP A 58 -16.38 1.58 -13.86
N PRO A 59 -16.82 2.81 -14.08
CA PRO A 59 -17.48 3.61 -13.03
C PRO A 59 -18.88 3.10 -12.66
N SER A 60 -19.51 2.27 -13.51
CA SER A 60 -20.83 1.69 -13.24
C SER A 60 -20.86 0.71 -12.06
N ALA A 61 -19.72 0.19 -11.67
CA ALA A 61 -19.59 -0.64 -10.47
C ALA A 61 -19.57 0.18 -9.16
N ALA A 62 -19.54 1.51 -9.21
CA ALA A 62 -19.30 2.40 -8.07
C ALA A 62 -20.38 2.35 -6.97
N GLU A 63 -21.55 1.78 -7.24
CA GLU A 63 -22.66 1.68 -6.27
C GLU A 63 -22.51 0.50 -5.29
N SER A 64 -21.58 -0.43 -5.55
CA SER A 64 -21.30 -1.56 -4.66
C SER A 64 -20.17 -1.22 -3.70
N ASP A 65 -20.29 -1.69 -2.45
CA ASP A 65 -19.19 -1.58 -1.46
C ASP A 65 -17.92 -2.33 -1.92
N ASP A 66 -18.07 -3.31 -2.82
CA ASP A 66 -16.97 -4.08 -3.40
C ASP A 66 -16.43 -3.52 -4.71
N ALA A 67 -16.94 -2.39 -5.17
CA ALA A 67 -16.52 -1.77 -6.42
C ALA A 67 -15.04 -1.35 -6.41
N PRO A 68 -14.37 -1.40 -7.58
CA PRO A 68 -13.06 -0.79 -7.75
C PRO A 68 -13.07 0.68 -7.34
N ARG A 69 -12.08 1.10 -6.57
CA ARG A 69 -11.92 2.50 -6.13
C ARG A 69 -10.56 3.02 -6.56
N SER A 70 -10.49 4.32 -6.77
CA SER A 70 -9.22 4.97 -7.10
C SER A 70 -8.18 4.72 -6.00
N GLY A 71 -6.97 4.38 -6.42
CA GLY A 71 -5.81 4.27 -5.55
C GLY A 71 -4.74 5.27 -5.92
N THR A 72 -3.87 5.57 -4.98
CA THR A 72 -2.76 6.50 -5.16
C THR A 72 -1.47 5.88 -4.68
N ALA A 73 -0.39 6.12 -5.40
CA ALA A 73 0.95 5.72 -5.02
C ALA A 73 1.91 6.90 -5.12
N LEU A 74 2.69 7.13 -4.09
CA LEU A 74 3.86 8.00 -4.16
C LEU A 74 5.05 7.17 -4.65
N PHE A 75 5.67 7.54 -5.76
CA PHE A 75 6.92 6.94 -6.16
C PHE A 75 8.11 7.79 -5.75
N THR A 76 9.18 7.12 -5.39
CA THR A 76 10.44 7.74 -4.99
C THR A 76 11.35 7.99 -6.20
N LYS A 77 12.51 8.62 -6.00
CA LYS A 77 13.45 8.92 -7.09
C LYS A 77 14.09 7.67 -7.72
N ASP A 78 14.01 6.51 -7.09
CA ASP A 78 14.40 5.23 -7.69
C ASP A 78 13.28 4.62 -8.55
N GLY A 79 12.08 5.20 -8.48
CA GLY A 79 10.90 4.79 -9.20
C GLY A 79 10.04 3.76 -8.50
N SER A 80 10.41 3.28 -7.32
CA SER A 80 9.59 2.32 -6.57
C SER A 80 8.34 2.97 -5.98
N PHE A 81 7.23 2.22 -5.93
CA PHE A 81 5.97 2.66 -5.34
C PHE A 81 5.15 1.49 -4.77
N GLU A 82 4.29 1.82 -3.82
CA GLU A 82 3.24 0.96 -3.29
C GLU A 82 1.90 1.70 -3.35
N VAL A 83 0.84 0.99 -3.72
CA VAL A 83 -0.47 1.61 -3.93
C VAL A 83 -1.29 1.57 -2.65
N SER A 84 -1.99 2.66 -2.41
CA SER A 84 -2.88 2.87 -1.27
C SER A 84 -4.28 3.24 -1.75
N THR A 85 -5.30 2.60 -1.21
CA THR A 85 -6.71 2.94 -1.45
C THR A 85 -7.40 3.42 -0.17
N PHE A 86 -7.37 2.63 0.89
CA PHE A 86 -8.01 2.94 2.17
C PHE A 86 -6.99 3.16 3.29
N ARG A 87 -5.84 2.50 3.19
CA ARG A 87 -4.71 2.59 4.11
C ARG A 87 -3.41 2.56 3.33
N GLU A 88 -2.35 3.03 3.95
CA GLU A 88 -1.02 3.01 3.36
C GLU A 88 -0.62 1.58 2.94
N GLY A 89 -0.27 1.40 1.66
CA GLY A 89 0.21 0.15 1.09
C GLY A 89 -0.81 -0.99 1.00
N ASP A 90 -2.10 -0.73 1.19
CA ASP A 90 -3.12 -1.78 1.17
C ASP A 90 -3.42 -2.32 -0.24
N GLY A 91 -3.14 -1.55 -1.28
CA GLY A 91 -3.30 -1.95 -2.67
C GLY A 91 -4.58 -1.48 -3.33
N LEU A 92 -5.09 -2.27 -4.27
CA LEU A 92 -6.30 -1.98 -5.07
C LEU A 92 -7.31 -3.11 -4.96
N ARG A 93 -8.58 -2.79 -5.15
CA ARG A 93 -9.60 -3.81 -5.38
C ARG A 93 -9.42 -4.44 -6.76
N PRO A 94 -9.87 -5.69 -6.96
CA PRO A 94 -9.90 -6.31 -8.27
C PRO A 94 -10.68 -5.47 -9.28
N GLY A 95 -10.15 -5.34 -10.49
CA GLY A 95 -10.74 -4.54 -11.55
C GLY A 95 -9.73 -4.03 -12.56
N ARG A 96 -10.21 -3.20 -13.50
CA ARG A 96 -9.38 -2.56 -14.51
C ARG A 96 -9.18 -1.08 -14.17
N TYR A 97 -7.97 -0.62 -14.32
CA TYR A 97 -7.55 0.72 -13.94
C TYR A 97 -6.73 1.37 -15.05
N GLU A 98 -6.83 2.68 -15.15
CA GLU A 98 -5.89 3.51 -15.90
C GLU A 98 -4.87 4.10 -14.91
N ALA A 99 -3.57 3.89 -15.17
CA ALA A 99 -2.51 4.40 -14.31
C ALA A 99 -2.01 5.76 -14.84
N ARG A 100 -2.46 6.84 -14.22
CA ARG A 100 -2.06 8.21 -14.54
C ARG A 100 -0.85 8.62 -13.72
N VAL A 101 0.13 9.22 -14.38
CA VAL A 101 1.39 9.64 -13.74
C VAL A 101 1.43 11.16 -13.63
N ASP A 102 1.81 11.63 -12.44
CA ASP A 102 2.14 13.03 -12.19
C ASP A 102 3.56 13.12 -11.63
N CYS A 103 4.42 13.80 -12.35
CA CYS A 103 5.81 14.06 -11.96
C CYS A 103 6.22 15.42 -12.48
N SER A 104 6.75 16.24 -11.59
CA SER A 104 7.29 17.55 -11.95
C SER A 104 8.80 17.48 -12.13
N LEU A 105 9.32 18.22 -13.11
CA LEU A 105 10.74 18.46 -13.21
C LEU A 105 11.25 19.24 -11.98
N PRO A 106 12.49 19.05 -11.54
CA PRO A 106 13.09 19.90 -10.53
C PRO A 106 12.96 21.36 -10.94
N ALA A 107 12.27 22.14 -10.11
CA ALA A 107 12.08 23.57 -10.38
C ALA A 107 13.33 24.36 -9.97
N GLU A 108 13.78 25.28 -10.81
CA GLU A 108 14.66 26.34 -10.38
C GLU A 108 13.88 27.31 -9.48
N ALA A 109 14.59 27.96 -8.56
CA ALA A 109 13.95 28.93 -7.65
C ALA A 109 13.15 29.95 -8.48
N HIS A 110 11.84 30.08 -8.13
CA HIS A 110 10.87 30.99 -8.76
C HIS A 110 10.36 30.61 -10.17
N ALA A 111 10.69 29.44 -10.72
CA ALA A 111 10.09 28.95 -11.96
C ALA A 111 8.82 28.13 -11.68
N ALA A 112 7.82 28.23 -12.57
CA ALA A 112 6.66 27.35 -12.52
C ALA A 112 7.07 25.89 -12.71
N ALA A 113 6.53 24.99 -11.90
CA ALA A 113 6.80 23.56 -12.04
C ALA A 113 6.35 23.07 -13.42
N LYS A 114 7.26 22.42 -14.14
CA LYS A 114 6.96 21.80 -15.43
C LYS A 114 6.75 20.30 -15.25
N SER A 115 5.75 19.75 -15.93
CA SER A 115 5.55 18.31 -15.95
C SER A 115 6.72 17.61 -16.63
N ALA A 116 7.20 16.54 -16.01
CA ALA A 116 8.16 15.62 -16.61
C ALA A 116 7.46 14.59 -17.52
N VAL A 117 6.13 14.48 -17.43
CA VAL A 117 5.32 13.56 -18.23
C VAL A 117 5.04 14.21 -19.58
N PRO A 118 5.45 13.58 -20.70
CA PRO A 118 5.16 14.11 -22.04
C PRO A 118 3.66 14.16 -22.30
N ALA A 119 3.20 15.15 -23.04
CA ALA A 119 1.80 15.25 -23.47
C ALA A 119 1.34 14.07 -24.37
N SER A 120 2.28 13.39 -24.99
CA SER A 120 2.05 12.18 -25.79
C SER A 120 1.91 10.90 -24.96
N PHE A 121 2.22 10.93 -23.68
CA PHE A 121 2.13 9.77 -22.81
C PHE A 121 0.68 9.29 -22.69
N LYS A 122 0.49 8.01 -22.98
CA LYS A 122 -0.80 7.34 -22.80
C LYS A 122 -0.73 6.51 -21.54
N PRO A 123 -1.56 6.82 -20.53
CA PRO A 123 -1.61 6.02 -19.31
C PRO A 123 -1.90 4.54 -19.63
N PRO A 124 -1.13 3.59 -19.11
CA PRO A 124 -1.38 2.18 -19.33
C PRO A 124 -2.62 1.70 -18.56
N GLU A 125 -3.29 0.70 -19.12
CA GLU A 125 -4.30 -0.07 -18.40
C GLU A 125 -3.65 -1.15 -17.56
N VAL A 126 -4.14 -1.32 -16.33
CA VAL A 126 -3.69 -2.34 -15.38
C VAL A 126 -4.90 -3.13 -14.91
N THR A 127 -4.80 -4.45 -14.97
CA THR A 127 -5.84 -5.36 -14.45
C THR A 127 -5.36 -5.98 -13.15
N ILE A 128 -6.15 -5.84 -12.10
CA ILE A 128 -5.92 -6.42 -10.79
C ILE A 128 -6.87 -7.60 -10.62
N SER A 129 -6.32 -8.79 -10.36
CA SER A 129 -7.06 -10.03 -10.15
C SER A 129 -6.88 -10.52 -8.72
N GLU A 130 -7.92 -11.13 -8.15
CA GLU A 130 -7.85 -11.76 -6.83
C GLU A 130 -6.92 -12.97 -6.79
N ASP A 131 -6.85 -13.71 -7.89
CA ASP A 131 -6.12 -14.99 -7.99
C ASP A 131 -4.65 -14.81 -8.43
N GLY A 132 -4.20 -13.55 -8.58
CA GLY A 132 -2.85 -13.21 -9.04
C GLY A 132 -1.76 -13.35 -7.97
N PRO A 133 -0.48 -13.23 -8.38
CA PRO A 133 0.64 -13.15 -7.44
C PRO A 133 0.48 -11.94 -6.53
N ARG A 134 0.95 -12.07 -5.29
CA ARG A 134 0.89 -10.98 -4.29
C ARG A 134 2.29 -10.62 -3.80
N PRO A 135 2.68 -9.35 -3.85
CA PRO A 135 1.97 -8.23 -4.47
C PRO A 135 1.89 -8.36 -5.99
N VAL A 136 0.87 -7.75 -6.59
CA VAL A 136 0.82 -7.54 -8.04
C VAL A 136 1.89 -6.52 -8.39
N MET A 137 2.80 -6.89 -9.31
CA MET A 137 3.88 -6.01 -9.74
C MET A 137 3.49 -5.26 -11.01
N VAL A 138 3.57 -3.94 -10.96
CA VAL A 138 3.24 -3.05 -12.08
C VAL A 138 4.48 -2.29 -12.53
N GLU A 139 4.78 -2.35 -13.82
CA GLU A 139 5.87 -1.57 -14.43
C GLU A 139 5.27 -0.51 -15.36
N ILE A 140 5.67 0.74 -15.16
CA ILE A 140 5.23 1.87 -15.97
C ILE A 140 6.46 2.53 -16.59
N ASP A 141 6.48 2.67 -17.90
CA ASP A 141 7.53 3.41 -18.62
C ASP A 141 6.91 4.61 -19.34
N VAL A 142 7.23 5.79 -18.86
CA VAL A 142 6.78 7.09 -19.41
C VAL A 142 7.67 7.46 -20.59
N ARG A 143 7.08 7.43 -21.82
CA ARG A 143 7.76 7.76 -23.08
C ARG A 143 7.00 8.77 -23.88
#